data_e06e901aa78d3f77dac1d710f5d7f1cf
#
_entry.id   e06e901aa78d3f77dac1d710f5d7f1cf
#
_cell.length_a   1.000
_cell.length_b   1.000
_cell.length_c   1.000
_cell.angle_alpha   90.00
_cell.angle_beta   90.00
_cell.angle_gamma   90.00
#
_symmetry.space_group_name_H-M   'P 1'
#
loop_
_entity.id
_entity.type
_entity.pdbx_description
1 polymer ?
#
loop_
_entity_poly.entity_id
_entity_poly.type
_entity_poly.pdbx_seq_one_letter_code
_entity_poly.pdbx_strand_id
1 'polypeptide(L)'
;MWHFRLFVTFLVLIVLTSLASSERAYGKSPFSVKRDSDGIWFYEDEDPICFYQVIHKATANGTHRRANYIHPLLDLDGNIITEDFPEDHLHHRGIFWAWHQVRVNGENIGDNWECKEFNWHVVDPLVTRRTKSVDLLVNVTWSSSLLLDDDMNPAPIIHEQTRIRLHTTRSMYRVLDFEIQLQAIQPNVSIGGSEDDKGYGGFSPRLRMPVDPVFTGPSGNVEPQRTAVAAGQWIDIVGQFGPDDQTSGVTIITHPDNPGYPEPWILRKSRSMQNAMFPGRH
;
A
#
# COMPACT_ATOMS: atom_id res chain seq x y z
N MET A 1 9.66 -17.66 17.00
CA MET A 1 9.34 -17.30 15.60
C MET A 1 7.93 -16.73 15.62
N TRP A 2 7.78 -15.45 15.38
CA TRP A 2 6.47 -14.81 15.37
C TRP A 2 6.02 -14.58 13.92
N HIS A 3 4.71 -14.67 13.70
CA HIS A 3 4.05 -14.40 12.44
C HIS A 3 3.13 -13.21 12.64
N PHE A 4 3.24 -12.24 11.77
CA PHE A 4 2.40 -11.06 11.75
C PHE A 4 1.62 -11.02 10.44
N ARG A 5 0.32 -10.73 10.50
CA ARG A 5 -0.54 -10.55 9.33
C ARG A 5 -1.19 -9.18 9.40
N LEU A 6 -1.04 -8.43 8.34
CA LEU A 6 -1.73 -7.16 8.13
C LEU A 6 -2.72 -7.33 6.98
N PHE A 7 -4.00 -7.08 7.27
CA PHE A 7 -5.07 -7.13 6.27
C PHE A 7 -5.62 -5.72 6.08
N VAL A 8 -5.65 -5.25 4.84
CA VAL A 8 -6.26 -3.97 4.48
C VAL A 8 -7.11 -4.15 3.25
N THR A 9 -8.37 -3.73 3.32
CA THR A 9 -9.25 -3.61 2.17
C THR A 9 -9.26 -2.16 1.71
N PHE A 10 -8.83 -1.95 0.48
CA PHE A 10 -8.81 -0.64 -0.16
C PHE A 10 -10.01 -0.54 -1.11
N LEU A 11 -10.95 0.34 -0.76
CA LEU A 11 -12.15 0.57 -1.54
C LEU A 11 -12.04 1.92 -2.27
N VAL A 12 -12.06 1.88 -3.59
CA VAL A 12 -12.16 3.09 -4.43
C VAL A 12 -13.63 3.29 -4.80
N LEU A 13 -14.25 4.31 -4.21
CA LEU A 13 -15.65 4.65 -4.42
C LEU A 13 -15.78 5.80 -5.42
N ILE A 14 -16.55 5.60 -6.48
CA ILE A 14 -16.88 6.67 -7.44
C ILE A 14 -18.39 6.67 -7.66
N VAL A 15 -18.98 7.86 -7.61
CA VAL A 15 -20.38 8.09 -7.92
C VAL A 15 -20.49 8.57 -9.35
N LEU A 16 -20.84 7.68 -10.29
CA LEU A 16 -21.16 8.04 -11.67
C LEU A 16 -22.46 7.41 -12.13
N THR A 17 -23.31 8.23 -12.72
CA THR A 17 -24.51 7.82 -13.43
C THR A 17 -24.22 7.65 -14.91
N SER A 18 -23.99 6.43 -15.37
CA SER A 18 -24.19 6.08 -16.78
C SER A 18 -24.62 4.62 -16.93
N LEU A 19 -25.78 4.42 -17.48
CA LEU A 19 -26.36 3.13 -17.84
C LEU A 19 -25.76 2.63 -19.16
N ALA A 20 -24.89 1.63 -19.07
CA ALA A 20 -24.60 0.76 -20.20
C ALA A 20 -24.50 -0.69 -19.71
N SER A 21 -25.59 -1.46 -19.89
CA SER A 21 -25.61 -2.89 -19.65
C SER A 21 -24.98 -3.64 -20.82
N SER A 22 -23.79 -4.20 -20.64
CA SER A 22 -23.26 -5.24 -21.54
C SER A 22 -23.44 -6.61 -20.92
N GLU A 23 -24.15 -7.52 -21.61
CA GLU A 23 -24.25 -8.94 -21.25
C GLU A 23 -22.83 -9.57 -21.30
N ARG A 24 -22.28 -9.93 -20.15
CA ARG A 24 -21.00 -10.66 -20.05
C ARG A 24 -21.24 -12.16 -20.27
N ALA A 25 -20.54 -12.76 -21.23
CA ALA A 25 -20.50 -14.19 -21.44
C ALA A 25 -19.96 -14.91 -20.19
N TYR A 26 -20.67 -15.92 -19.70
CA TYR A 26 -20.29 -16.74 -18.54
C TYR A 26 -19.02 -17.54 -18.83
N GLY A 27 -17.94 -17.30 -18.12
CA GLY A 27 -16.78 -18.21 -18.06
C GLY A 27 -15.37 -17.64 -18.25
N LYS A 28 -15.19 -16.47 -18.87
CA LYS A 28 -13.86 -15.89 -19.09
C LYS A 28 -13.56 -14.82 -18.02
N SER A 29 -12.36 -14.87 -17.42
CA SER A 29 -11.91 -13.81 -16.51
C SER A 29 -11.82 -12.49 -17.28
N PRO A 30 -12.38 -11.38 -16.77
CA PRO A 30 -12.21 -10.06 -17.38
C PRO A 30 -10.79 -9.51 -17.16
N PHE A 31 -10.01 -10.13 -16.26
CA PHE A 31 -8.68 -9.65 -15.93
C PHE A 31 -7.63 -10.11 -16.92
N SER A 32 -6.75 -9.19 -17.30
CA SER A 32 -5.51 -9.46 -18.01
C SER A 32 -4.32 -8.84 -17.28
N VAL A 33 -3.13 -9.36 -17.54
CA VAL A 33 -1.89 -8.83 -16.98
C VAL A 33 -0.85 -8.67 -18.07
N LYS A 34 -0.05 -7.61 -17.97
CA LYS A 34 1.12 -7.41 -18.82
C LYS A 34 2.34 -7.25 -17.91
N ARG A 35 3.38 -8.03 -18.19
CA ARG A 35 4.67 -7.90 -17.50
C ARG A 35 5.61 -7.10 -18.40
N ASP A 36 6.33 -6.17 -17.79
CA ASP A 36 7.46 -5.47 -18.40
C ASP A 36 8.73 -5.69 -17.56
N SER A 37 9.80 -4.95 -17.86
CA SER A 37 11.07 -5.05 -17.14
C SER A 37 10.96 -4.64 -15.67
N ASP A 38 10.00 -3.81 -15.31
CA ASP A 38 9.92 -3.15 -14.01
C ASP A 38 8.86 -3.80 -13.10
N GLY A 39 7.83 -4.43 -13.70
CA GLY A 39 6.78 -5.01 -12.88
C GLY A 39 5.58 -5.56 -13.65
N ILE A 40 4.40 -5.41 -13.06
CA ILE A 40 3.18 -6.07 -13.53
C ILE A 40 2.03 -5.09 -13.58
N TRP A 41 1.51 -4.85 -14.77
CA TRP A 41 0.26 -4.16 -15.01
C TRP A 41 -0.93 -5.09 -14.86
N PHE A 42 -1.97 -4.63 -14.19
CA PHE A 42 -3.28 -5.29 -14.08
C PHE A 42 -4.33 -4.49 -14.83
N TYR A 43 -5.16 -5.21 -15.59
CA TYR A 43 -6.25 -4.65 -16.39
C TYR A 43 -7.54 -5.42 -16.08
N GLU A 44 -8.67 -4.74 -16.14
CA GLU A 44 -10.01 -5.33 -16.24
C GLU A 44 -10.58 -4.95 -17.59
N ASP A 45 -10.92 -5.97 -18.42
CA ASP A 45 -11.17 -5.82 -19.84
C ASP A 45 -9.95 -5.16 -20.54
N GLU A 46 -10.03 -3.93 -21.01
CA GLU A 46 -8.90 -3.19 -21.60
C GLU A 46 -8.40 -2.05 -20.70
N ASP A 47 -9.12 -1.77 -19.60
CA ASP A 47 -8.86 -0.64 -18.72
C ASP A 47 -7.76 -0.98 -17.71
N PRO A 48 -6.72 -0.15 -17.61
CA PRO A 48 -5.68 -0.33 -16.59
C PRO A 48 -6.23 -0.06 -15.19
N ILE A 49 -5.85 -0.91 -14.24
CA ILE A 49 -6.23 -0.77 -12.84
C ILE A 49 -5.06 -0.22 -12.02
N CYS A 50 -3.93 -0.93 -12.07
CA CYS A 50 -2.74 -0.58 -11.30
C CYS A 50 -1.49 -1.26 -11.83
N PHE A 51 -0.34 -0.76 -11.38
CA PHE A 51 0.96 -1.38 -11.60
C PHE A 51 1.58 -1.79 -10.28
N TYR A 52 2.07 -3.01 -10.21
CA TYR A 52 2.88 -3.51 -9.11
C TYR A 52 4.36 -3.45 -9.46
N GLN A 53 5.13 -2.68 -8.69
CA GLN A 53 6.57 -2.47 -8.88
C GLN A 53 7.37 -3.65 -8.33
N VAL A 54 7.96 -4.46 -9.21
CA VAL A 54 8.79 -5.63 -8.87
C VAL A 54 10.25 -5.24 -8.69
N ILE A 55 10.79 -4.48 -9.64
CA ILE A 55 12.19 -4.06 -9.65
C ILE A 55 12.34 -2.74 -8.88
N HIS A 56 13.47 -2.57 -8.23
CA HIS A 56 13.75 -1.33 -7.53
C HIS A 56 13.73 -0.13 -8.47
N LYS A 57 12.94 0.85 -8.09
CA LYS A 57 12.94 2.17 -8.69
C LYS A 57 13.56 3.17 -7.73
N ALA A 58 14.44 4.03 -8.22
CA ALA A 58 15.17 5.01 -7.44
C ALA A 58 15.03 6.41 -8.07
N THR A 59 15.40 7.43 -7.33
CA THR A 59 15.60 8.79 -7.86
C THR A 59 16.78 8.80 -8.85
N ALA A 60 16.90 9.85 -9.64
CA ALA A 60 17.96 9.96 -10.67
C ALA A 60 19.39 9.85 -10.07
N ASN A 61 19.58 10.21 -8.79
CA ASN A 61 20.86 10.08 -8.07
C ASN A 61 21.01 8.73 -7.35
N GLY A 62 20.09 7.78 -7.56
CA GLY A 62 20.15 6.43 -6.99
C GLY A 62 19.64 6.30 -5.54
N THR A 63 19.15 7.40 -4.92
CA THR A 63 18.59 7.37 -3.57
C THR A 63 17.13 6.95 -3.53
N HIS A 64 16.58 6.73 -2.34
CA HIS A 64 15.18 6.34 -2.09
C HIS A 64 14.75 5.12 -2.93
N ARG A 65 15.62 4.16 -3.03
CA ARG A 65 15.43 2.95 -3.82
C ARG A 65 14.41 2.02 -3.17
N ARG A 66 13.32 1.69 -3.88
CA ARG A 66 12.24 0.82 -3.38
C ARG A 66 11.67 -0.06 -4.47
N ALA A 67 11.32 -1.29 -4.11
CA ALA A 67 10.45 -2.22 -4.81
C ALA A 67 9.23 -2.55 -3.94
N ASN A 68 8.34 -3.44 -4.37
CA ASN A 68 7.23 -3.96 -3.57
C ASN A 68 6.22 -2.89 -3.16
N TYR A 69 5.59 -2.26 -4.14
CA TYR A 69 4.55 -1.26 -3.95
C TYR A 69 3.63 -1.15 -5.18
N ILE A 70 2.49 -0.49 -5.04
CA ILE A 70 1.54 -0.22 -6.13
C ILE A 70 1.65 1.25 -6.56
N HIS A 71 2.04 1.50 -7.81
CA HIS A 71 1.89 2.80 -8.47
C HIS A 71 2.10 2.68 -10.00
N PRO A 72 1.21 3.27 -10.80
CA PRO A 72 0.00 3.97 -10.41
C PRO A 72 -1.11 3.03 -9.93
N LEU A 73 -2.05 3.58 -9.17
CA LEU A 73 -3.40 3.07 -9.00
C LEU A 73 -4.34 4.06 -9.71
N LEU A 74 -5.28 3.52 -10.50
CA LEU A 74 -6.22 4.32 -11.25
C LEU A 74 -7.64 4.17 -10.68
N ASP A 75 -8.40 5.27 -10.69
CA ASP A 75 -9.83 5.26 -10.40
C ASP A 75 -10.63 4.61 -11.55
N LEU A 76 -11.97 4.64 -11.47
CA LEU A 76 -12.83 4.03 -12.51
C LEU A 76 -12.91 4.86 -13.80
N ASP A 77 -12.48 6.11 -13.77
CA ASP A 77 -12.42 7.01 -14.92
C ASP A 77 -11.03 7.03 -15.58
N GLY A 78 -10.07 6.23 -15.03
CA GLY A 78 -8.70 6.15 -15.53
C GLY A 78 -7.76 7.24 -15.01
N ASN A 79 -8.16 8.00 -14.00
CA ASN A 79 -7.29 9.00 -13.37
C ASN A 79 -6.33 8.33 -12.39
N ILE A 80 -5.07 8.75 -12.38
CA ILE A 80 -4.09 8.28 -11.41
C ILE A 80 -4.36 8.94 -10.06
N ILE A 81 -4.69 8.15 -9.05
CA ILE A 81 -5.03 8.61 -7.69
C ILE A 81 -3.90 8.48 -6.68
N THR A 82 -2.76 7.93 -7.08
CA THR A 82 -1.57 7.80 -6.22
C THR A 82 -0.43 8.68 -6.73
N GLU A 83 0.57 8.94 -5.88
CA GLU A 83 1.80 9.67 -6.24
C GLU A 83 3.03 8.78 -6.04
N ASP A 84 4.08 9.00 -6.87
CA ASP A 84 5.37 8.32 -6.79
C ASP A 84 6.49 9.36 -6.87
N PHE A 85 7.44 9.33 -5.95
CA PHE A 85 8.49 10.35 -5.80
C PHE A 85 7.95 11.78 -5.73
N PRO A 86 6.96 12.08 -4.88
CA PRO A 86 6.51 13.45 -4.73
C PRO A 86 7.66 14.34 -4.24
N GLU A 87 7.74 15.56 -4.75
CA GLU A 87 8.85 16.48 -4.47
C GLU A 87 9.07 16.77 -2.98
N ASP A 88 7.99 16.72 -2.20
CA ASP A 88 8.01 16.98 -0.75
C ASP A 88 8.54 15.79 0.06
N HIS A 89 8.41 14.55 -0.46
CA HIS A 89 8.83 13.32 0.23
C HIS A 89 9.24 12.24 -0.79
N LEU A 90 10.46 12.28 -1.27
CA LEU A 90 10.97 11.38 -2.32
C LEU A 90 10.94 9.89 -1.96
N HIS A 91 10.81 9.56 -0.68
CA HIS A 91 10.66 8.18 -0.21
C HIS A 91 9.22 7.65 -0.25
N HIS A 92 8.19 8.51 -0.47
CA HIS A 92 6.81 8.05 -0.60
C HIS A 92 6.55 7.41 -1.96
N ARG A 93 5.79 6.30 -1.96
CA ARG A 93 5.49 5.49 -3.14
C ARG A 93 4.03 5.07 -3.14
N GLY A 94 3.22 5.46 -4.05
CA GLY A 94 1.87 4.94 -4.25
C GLY A 94 1.21 4.29 -3.01
N ILE A 95 0.95 3.00 -3.06
CA ILE A 95 0.53 2.21 -1.89
C ILE A 95 1.70 1.32 -1.47
N PHE A 96 2.19 1.53 -0.25
CA PHE A 96 3.29 0.77 0.33
C PHE A 96 3.04 0.48 1.81
N TRP A 97 3.84 -0.38 2.40
CA TRP A 97 3.90 -0.66 3.83
C TRP A 97 5.34 -0.63 4.29
N ALA A 98 5.58 0.05 5.39
CA ALA A 98 6.93 0.30 5.86
C ALA A 98 6.96 0.74 7.33
N TRP A 99 8.13 0.68 7.91
CA TRP A 99 8.41 1.03 9.30
C TRP A 99 9.74 1.79 9.39
N HIS A 100 9.78 2.82 10.23
CA HIS A 100 11.02 3.57 10.47
C HIS A 100 12.07 2.74 11.22
N GLN A 101 11.61 1.80 12.05
CA GLN A 101 12.50 1.00 12.86
C GLN A 101 12.38 -0.46 12.45
N VAL A 102 13.47 -1.03 11.97
CA VAL A 102 13.66 -2.47 11.83
C VAL A 102 14.86 -2.85 12.69
N ARG A 103 14.62 -3.63 13.74
CA ARG A 103 15.65 -3.95 14.74
C ARG A 103 15.92 -5.45 14.79
N VAL A 104 17.20 -5.79 15.00
CA VAL A 104 17.66 -7.14 15.33
C VAL A 104 18.44 -7.08 16.62
N ASN A 105 18.09 -7.90 17.61
CA ASN A 105 18.71 -7.87 18.94
C ASN A 105 18.70 -6.48 19.62
N GLY A 106 17.68 -5.67 19.32
CA GLY A 106 17.53 -4.31 19.86
C GLY A 106 18.25 -3.21 19.08
N GLU A 107 19.14 -3.55 18.16
CA GLU A 107 19.86 -2.59 17.32
C GLU A 107 19.04 -2.26 16.06
N ASN A 108 18.93 -0.98 15.71
CA ASN A 108 18.28 -0.55 14.48
C ASN A 108 19.19 -0.84 13.28
N ILE A 109 18.73 -1.67 12.36
CA ILE A 109 19.49 -2.14 11.21
C ILE A 109 18.96 -1.57 9.88
N GLY A 110 18.08 -0.60 9.91
CA GLY A 110 17.60 0.09 8.72
C GLY A 110 16.27 0.81 8.94
N ASP A 111 16.02 1.72 8.04
CA ASP A 111 14.77 2.48 7.96
C ASP A 111 14.12 2.21 6.61
N ASN A 112 13.18 1.25 6.59
CA ASN A 112 12.53 0.89 5.35
C ASN A 112 11.40 1.86 4.95
N TRP A 113 11.03 2.80 5.81
CA TRP A 113 10.19 3.92 5.46
C TRP A 113 10.93 4.95 4.59
N GLU A 114 12.10 5.38 5.04
CA GLU A 114 12.99 6.31 4.35
C GLU A 114 13.82 5.67 3.22
N CYS A 115 13.71 4.35 3.04
CA CYS A 115 14.53 3.56 2.09
C CYS A 115 16.04 3.65 2.38
N LYS A 116 16.41 3.77 3.68
CA LYS A 116 17.81 3.87 4.12
C LYS A 116 18.33 2.52 4.59
N GLU A 117 19.52 2.14 4.08
CA GLU A 117 20.20 0.90 4.43
C GLU A 117 19.32 -0.34 4.30
N PHE A 118 18.37 -0.34 3.35
CA PHE A 118 17.35 -1.36 3.24
C PHE A 118 17.13 -1.83 1.79
N ASN A 119 16.84 -3.13 1.65
CA ASN A 119 16.60 -3.75 0.36
C ASN A 119 15.42 -4.72 0.41
N TRP A 120 14.59 -4.71 -0.65
CA TRP A 120 13.48 -5.63 -0.89
C TRP A 120 13.84 -6.54 -2.06
N HIS A 121 14.06 -7.79 -1.80
CA HIS A 121 14.26 -8.77 -2.86
C HIS A 121 12.92 -9.45 -3.19
N VAL A 122 12.28 -9.02 -4.27
CA VAL A 122 11.01 -9.56 -4.75
C VAL A 122 11.29 -10.81 -5.56
N VAL A 123 10.66 -11.94 -5.18
CA VAL A 123 10.85 -13.24 -5.80
C VAL A 123 9.57 -13.65 -6.52
N ASP A 124 9.70 -14.00 -7.80
CA ASP A 124 8.73 -14.67 -8.67
C ASP A 124 7.23 -14.38 -8.36
N PRO A 125 6.74 -13.18 -8.68
CA PRO A 125 5.34 -12.85 -8.45
C PRO A 125 4.41 -13.80 -9.21
N LEU A 126 3.52 -14.48 -8.46
CA LEU A 126 2.53 -15.40 -9.02
C LEU A 126 1.19 -14.70 -9.21
N VAL A 127 0.67 -14.72 -10.43
CA VAL A 127 -0.65 -14.19 -10.75
C VAL A 127 -1.64 -15.30 -11.01
N THR A 128 -2.78 -15.28 -10.31
CA THR A 128 -3.88 -16.22 -10.50
C THR A 128 -5.13 -15.46 -10.90
N ARG A 129 -5.62 -15.69 -12.11
CA ARG A 129 -6.86 -15.09 -12.63
C ARG A 129 -8.06 -15.99 -12.31
N ARG A 130 -9.12 -15.37 -11.77
CA ARG A 130 -10.41 -16.01 -11.48
C ARG A 130 -11.52 -15.27 -12.23
N THR A 131 -12.72 -15.80 -12.21
CA THR A 131 -13.89 -15.18 -12.88
C THR A 131 -14.24 -13.81 -12.28
N LYS A 132 -14.05 -13.62 -10.96
CA LYS A 132 -14.46 -12.41 -10.23
C LYS A 132 -13.30 -11.67 -9.54
N SER A 133 -12.07 -12.13 -9.73
CA SER A 133 -10.88 -11.50 -9.14
C SER A 133 -9.62 -11.91 -9.88
N VAL A 134 -8.56 -11.15 -9.66
CA VAL A 134 -7.19 -11.56 -9.93
C VAL A 134 -6.38 -11.41 -8.66
N ASP A 135 -5.61 -12.45 -8.33
CA ASP A 135 -4.73 -12.48 -7.16
C ASP A 135 -3.28 -12.33 -7.62
N LEU A 136 -2.54 -11.47 -6.97
CA LEU A 136 -1.08 -11.43 -6.99
C LEU A 136 -0.56 -11.97 -5.65
N LEU A 137 0.29 -12.97 -5.69
CA LEU A 137 1.03 -13.48 -4.53
C LEU A 137 2.51 -13.21 -4.76
N VAL A 138 3.15 -12.57 -3.78
CA VAL A 138 4.54 -12.17 -3.85
C VAL A 138 5.27 -12.62 -2.59
N ASN A 139 6.47 -13.16 -2.77
CA ASN A 139 7.42 -13.39 -1.69
C ASN A 139 8.52 -12.33 -1.78
N VAL A 140 8.85 -11.71 -0.66
CA VAL A 140 9.85 -10.66 -0.57
C VAL A 140 10.79 -10.97 0.59
N THR A 141 12.09 -10.92 0.34
CA THR A 141 13.08 -10.98 1.40
C THR A 141 13.57 -9.59 1.73
N TRP A 142 13.51 -9.22 2.99
CA TRP A 142 14.07 -7.98 3.49
C TRP A 142 15.51 -8.20 3.95
N SER A 143 16.40 -7.32 3.57
CA SER A 143 17.80 -7.31 4.02
C SER A 143 18.29 -5.88 4.23
N SER A 144 19.40 -5.75 4.94
CA SER A 144 20.05 -4.47 5.22
C SER A 144 21.56 -4.56 5.05
N SER A 145 22.18 -3.50 4.54
CA SER A 145 23.65 -3.37 4.49
C SER A 145 24.31 -3.28 5.87
N LEU A 146 23.54 -3.04 6.93
CA LEU A 146 24.02 -2.97 8.30
C LEU A 146 24.01 -4.34 9.02
N LEU A 147 23.45 -5.37 8.41
CA LEU A 147 23.47 -6.74 8.94
C LEU A 147 24.01 -7.67 7.86
N LEU A 148 25.23 -8.16 8.07
CA LEU A 148 25.94 -9.01 7.12
C LEU A 148 25.98 -10.47 7.61
N ASP A 149 25.97 -11.40 6.68
CA ASP A 149 26.25 -12.82 6.93
C ASP A 149 27.77 -13.10 6.98
N ASP A 150 28.13 -14.37 7.16
CA ASP A 150 29.53 -14.79 7.26
C ASP A 150 30.33 -14.56 5.95
N ASP A 151 29.64 -14.44 4.83
CA ASP A 151 30.22 -14.15 3.51
C ASP A 151 30.22 -12.65 3.17
N MET A 152 29.92 -11.77 4.15
CA MET A 152 29.82 -10.32 4.02
C MET A 152 28.71 -9.85 3.07
N ASN A 153 27.68 -10.63 2.83
CA ASN A 153 26.48 -10.23 2.09
C ASN A 153 25.39 -9.75 3.06
N PRO A 154 24.47 -8.86 2.61
CA PRO A 154 23.32 -8.48 3.43
C PRO A 154 22.49 -9.68 3.84
N ALA A 155 22.46 -9.98 5.15
CA ALA A 155 21.74 -11.12 5.70
C ALA A 155 20.23 -10.93 5.58
N PRO A 156 19.45 -11.99 5.29
CA PRO A 156 18.00 -11.92 5.29
C PRO A 156 17.46 -11.69 6.71
N ILE A 157 16.50 -10.78 6.85
CA ILE A 157 15.94 -10.35 8.14
C ILE A 157 14.52 -10.85 8.34
N ILE A 158 13.68 -10.59 7.35
CA ILE A 158 12.25 -10.91 7.34
C ILE A 158 11.93 -11.54 5.99
N HIS A 159 11.13 -12.59 6.02
CA HIS A 159 10.39 -13.07 4.88
C HIS A 159 8.99 -12.45 4.91
N GLU A 160 8.66 -11.74 3.86
CA GLU A 160 7.33 -11.18 3.62
C GLU A 160 6.61 -12.02 2.57
N GLN A 161 5.35 -12.36 2.83
CA GLN A 161 4.43 -12.85 1.82
C GLN A 161 3.26 -11.88 1.71
N THR A 162 3.11 -11.28 0.55
CA THR A 162 2.01 -10.34 0.26
C THR A 162 1.08 -10.92 -0.77
N ARG A 163 -0.22 -10.92 -0.44
CA ARG A 163 -1.29 -11.19 -1.39
C ARG A 163 -2.06 -9.90 -1.65
N ILE A 164 -2.21 -9.56 -2.93
CA ILE A 164 -3.07 -8.46 -3.38
C ILE A 164 -4.16 -9.08 -4.26
N ARG A 165 -5.42 -8.84 -3.89
CA ARG A 165 -6.56 -9.29 -4.67
C ARG A 165 -7.33 -8.11 -5.22
N LEU A 166 -7.46 -8.07 -6.54
CA LEU A 166 -8.29 -7.12 -7.24
C LEU A 166 -9.61 -7.80 -7.58
N HIS A 167 -10.72 -7.24 -7.13
CA HIS A 167 -12.06 -7.74 -7.44
C HIS A 167 -12.60 -7.08 -8.69
N THR A 168 -13.52 -7.77 -9.38
CA THR A 168 -14.25 -7.16 -10.51
C THR A 168 -14.95 -5.89 -10.06
N THR A 169 -14.82 -4.87 -10.87
CA THR A 169 -15.49 -3.58 -10.65
C THR A 169 -17.00 -3.78 -10.49
N ARG A 170 -17.57 -3.13 -9.51
CA ARG A 170 -18.99 -2.92 -9.34
C ARG A 170 -19.38 -1.60 -10.01
N SER A 171 -20.65 -1.32 -10.13
CA SER A 171 -21.12 -0.12 -10.86
C SER A 171 -20.46 1.19 -10.42
N MET A 172 -20.08 1.31 -9.15
CA MET A 172 -19.57 2.55 -8.58
C MET A 172 -18.28 2.40 -7.76
N TYR A 173 -17.71 1.20 -7.66
CA TYR A 173 -16.48 0.98 -6.87
C TYR A 173 -15.69 -0.25 -7.31
N ARG A 174 -14.41 -0.24 -6.99
CA ARG A 174 -13.48 -1.37 -7.08
C ARG A 174 -12.91 -1.67 -5.71
N VAL A 175 -12.70 -2.96 -5.42
CA VAL A 175 -12.10 -3.42 -4.16
C VAL A 175 -10.73 -4.02 -4.44
N LEU A 176 -9.74 -3.60 -3.63
CA LEU A 176 -8.43 -4.21 -3.55
C LEU A 176 -8.21 -4.69 -2.10
N ASP A 177 -7.98 -5.99 -1.92
CA ASP A 177 -7.59 -6.54 -0.61
C ASP A 177 -6.08 -6.70 -0.56
N PHE A 178 -5.49 -6.35 0.58
CA PHE A 178 -4.08 -6.57 0.89
C PHE A 178 -3.97 -7.46 2.12
N GLU A 179 -3.24 -8.56 1.99
CA GLU A 179 -2.85 -9.43 3.08
C GLU A 179 -1.32 -9.49 3.12
N ILE A 180 -0.72 -8.97 4.19
CA ILE A 180 0.72 -8.86 4.36
C ILE A 180 1.13 -9.70 5.55
N GLN A 181 1.93 -10.73 5.32
CA GLN A 181 2.45 -11.63 6.34
C GLN A 181 3.95 -11.40 6.47
N LEU A 182 4.40 -11.11 7.68
CA LEU A 182 5.82 -10.94 8.00
C LEU A 182 6.28 -12.07 8.92
N GLN A 183 7.35 -12.74 8.53
CA GLN A 183 7.98 -13.80 9.30
C GLN A 183 9.45 -13.43 9.57
N ALA A 184 9.80 -13.28 10.83
CA ALA A 184 11.17 -13.04 11.21
C ALA A 184 12.07 -14.24 10.83
N ILE A 185 13.19 -13.98 10.16
CA ILE A 185 14.25 -14.96 9.85
C ILE A 185 15.32 -14.90 10.93
N GLN A 186 15.71 -13.68 11.33
CA GLN A 186 16.67 -13.48 12.40
C GLN A 186 16.01 -13.62 13.79
N PRO A 187 16.76 -13.94 14.83
CA PRO A 187 16.26 -13.89 16.21
C PRO A 187 16.01 -12.43 16.64
N ASN A 188 15.07 -12.25 17.57
CA ASN A 188 14.77 -10.97 18.22
C ASN A 188 14.57 -9.80 17.23
N VAL A 189 13.88 -10.07 16.10
CA VAL A 189 13.46 -9.00 15.19
C VAL A 189 12.29 -8.24 15.78
N SER A 190 12.31 -6.92 15.69
CA SER A 190 11.17 -6.06 15.96
C SER A 190 11.03 -4.97 14.91
N ILE A 191 9.79 -4.51 14.71
CA ILE A 191 9.46 -3.37 13.83
C ILE A 191 8.78 -2.29 14.66
N GLY A 192 9.02 -1.04 14.34
CA GLY A 192 8.46 0.12 15.03
C GLY A 192 8.23 1.31 14.11
N GLY A 193 7.30 2.17 14.47
CA GLY A 193 7.03 3.42 13.77
C GLY A 193 8.11 4.47 14.01
N SER A 194 7.84 5.71 13.56
CA SER A 194 8.76 6.82 13.83
C SER A 194 8.86 7.13 15.32
N GLU A 195 10.03 7.58 15.77
CA GLU A 195 10.27 7.90 17.19
C GLU A 195 9.64 9.24 17.63
N ASP A 196 9.18 10.02 16.68
CA ASP A 196 8.42 11.25 16.95
C ASP A 196 7.00 10.91 17.44
N ASP A 197 6.26 11.94 17.84
CA ASP A 197 4.90 11.79 18.36
C ASP A 197 3.84 11.38 17.31
N LYS A 198 4.24 11.25 16.05
CA LYS A 198 3.36 10.75 14.98
C LYS A 198 3.34 9.23 14.93
N GLY A 199 4.49 8.56 15.09
CA GLY A 199 4.59 7.11 15.12
C GLY A 199 4.32 6.43 13.76
N TYR A 200 4.69 7.08 12.64
CA TYR A 200 4.46 6.53 11.29
C TYR A 200 4.99 5.10 11.14
N GLY A 201 4.14 4.20 10.67
CA GLY A 201 4.48 2.82 10.35
C GLY A 201 3.26 2.03 9.91
N GLY A 202 3.42 1.02 9.09
CA GLY A 202 2.36 0.18 8.58
C GLY A 202 1.90 0.53 7.17
N PHE A 203 0.63 0.27 6.88
CA PHE A 203 0.03 0.44 5.55
C PHE A 203 -0.16 1.92 5.22
N SER A 204 0.35 2.36 4.08
CA SER A 204 0.58 3.78 3.80
C SER A 204 0.28 4.13 2.33
N PRO A 205 -0.96 4.47 1.97
CA PRO A 205 -1.25 5.04 0.65
C PRO A 205 -0.86 6.51 0.57
N ARG A 206 0.02 6.83 -0.39
CA ARG A 206 0.32 8.18 -0.83
C ARG A 206 -0.64 8.54 -1.96
N LEU A 207 -1.73 9.22 -1.61
CA LEU A 207 -2.74 9.65 -2.56
C LEU A 207 -2.40 11.01 -3.16
N ARG A 208 -2.78 11.22 -4.43
CA ARG A 208 -2.87 12.54 -5.02
C ARG A 208 -4.09 13.23 -4.42
N MET A 209 -3.86 13.96 -3.33
CA MET A 209 -4.95 14.54 -2.56
C MET A 209 -5.71 15.59 -3.36
N PRO A 210 -7.05 15.53 -3.35
CA PRO A 210 -7.88 16.57 -3.95
C PRO A 210 -7.79 17.88 -3.15
N VAL A 211 -8.27 18.97 -3.76
CA VAL A 211 -8.49 20.22 -3.03
C VAL A 211 -9.66 19.99 -2.05
N ASP A 212 -9.51 20.44 -0.81
CA ASP A 212 -10.51 20.35 0.27
C ASP A 212 -11.09 18.92 0.48
N PRO A 213 -10.24 17.92 0.76
CA PRO A 213 -10.71 16.56 0.98
C PRO A 213 -11.55 16.46 2.26
N VAL A 214 -12.65 15.73 2.17
CA VAL A 214 -13.51 15.40 3.32
C VAL A 214 -13.11 14.01 3.81
N PHE A 215 -12.88 13.90 5.13
CA PHE A 215 -12.58 12.62 5.79
C PHE A 215 -13.78 12.22 6.64
N THR A 216 -14.22 10.98 6.46
CA THR A 216 -15.33 10.39 7.20
C THR A 216 -14.92 9.04 7.77
N GLY A 217 -15.31 8.78 9.01
CA GLY A 217 -15.18 7.49 9.68
C GLY A 217 -16.52 7.00 10.22
N PRO A 218 -16.56 5.88 10.97
CA PRO A 218 -17.80 5.30 11.50
C PRO A 218 -18.65 6.26 12.34
N SER A 219 -18.02 7.23 12.96
CA SER A 219 -18.72 8.22 13.85
C SER A 219 -19.01 9.55 13.15
N GLY A 220 -18.80 9.67 11.85
CA GLY A 220 -19.01 10.89 11.06
C GLY A 220 -17.69 11.54 10.64
N ASN A 221 -17.71 12.86 10.44
CA ASN A 221 -16.55 13.59 9.96
C ASN A 221 -15.34 13.48 10.90
N VAL A 222 -14.18 13.29 10.30
CA VAL A 222 -12.89 13.19 11.00
C VAL A 222 -12.01 14.36 10.57
N GLU A 223 -11.56 15.16 11.54
CA GLU A 223 -10.61 16.24 11.27
C GLU A 223 -9.18 15.74 11.42
N PRO A 224 -8.37 15.75 10.33
CA PRO A 224 -6.95 15.39 10.40
C PRO A 224 -6.17 16.27 11.38
N GLN A 225 -5.31 15.64 12.18
CA GLN A 225 -4.47 16.32 13.16
C GLN A 225 -2.99 16.04 12.88
N ARG A 226 -2.10 16.78 13.56
CA ARG A 226 -0.65 16.56 13.47
C ARG A 226 -0.23 15.16 13.96
N THR A 227 -0.87 14.67 15.00
CA THR A 227 -0.69 13.33 15.57
C THR A 227 -1.80 12.39 15.08
N ALA A 228 -1.70 11.11 15.42
CA ALA A 228 -2.70 10.13 15.08
C ALA A 228 -4.05 10.39 15.76
N VAL A 229 -5.15 10.07 15.07
CA VAL A 229 -6.52 10.20 15.54
C VAL A 229 -7.20 8.83 15.65
N ALA A 230 -8.00 8.62 16.69
CA ALA A 230 -8.83 7.42 16.82
C ALA A 230 -10.11 7.62 16.00
N ALA A 231 -10.12 7.15 14.76
CA ALA A 231 -11.24 7.35 13.84
C ALA A 231 -12.01 6.05 13.50
N GLY A 232 -11.69 4.95 14.15
CA GLY A 232 -12.37 3.66 13.97
C GLY A 232 -11.75 2.81 12.86
N GLN A 233 -12.50 1.82 12.39
CA GLN A 233 -11.99 0.75 11.54
C GLN A 233 -11.88 1.10 10.06
N TRP A 234 -12.35 2.25 9.63
CA TRP A 234 -12.22 2.71 8.25
C TRP A 234 -12.18 4.22 8.16
N ILE A 235 -11.54 4.70 7.11
CA ILE A 235 -11.52 6.11 6.71
C ILE A 235 -11.93 6.19 5.24
N ASP A 236 -12.90 7.04 4.96
CA ASP A 236 -13.30 7.45 3.63
C ASP A 236 -12.78 8.85 3.34
N ILE A 237 -12.18 9.03 2.16
CA ILE A 237 -11.55 10.29 1.73
C ILE A 237 -12.20 10.67 0.41
N VAL A 238 -12.99 11.71 0.42
CA VAL A 238 -13.81 12.14 -0.71
C VAL A 238 -13.37 13.52 -1.19
N GLY A 239 -13.33 13.71 -2.51
CA GLY A 239 -13.00 14.97 -3.16
C GLY A 239 -12.90 14.85 -4.67
N GLN A 240 -12.33 15.84 -5.34
CA GLN A 240 -12.10 15.83 -6.78
C GLN A 240 -10.71 15.26 -7.08
N PHE A 241 -10.61 13.97 -7.40
CA PHE A 241 -9.33 13.31 -7.71
C PHE A 241 -8.94 13.43 -9.20
N GLY A 242 -9.89 13.66 -10.08
CA GLY A 242 -9.69 13.83 -11.52
C GLY A 242 -9.69 15.30 -11.95
N PRO A 243 -9.46 15.54 -13.26
CA PRO A 243 -9.46 16.91 -13.84
C PRO A 243 -10.86 17.51 -13.95
N ASP A 244 -11.89 16.68 -13.98
CA ASP A 244 -13.29 17.10 -14.07
C ASP A 244 -13.87 17.34 -12.69
N ASP A 245 -14.95 18.15 -12.59
CA ASP A 245 -15.62 18.48 -11.32
C ASP A 245 -16.35 17.27 -10.68
N GLN A 246 -15.93 16.05 -11.03
CA GLN A 246 -16.52 14.83 -10.50
C GLN A 246 -15.94 14.46 -9.14
N THR A 247 -16.82 14.20 -8.21
CA THR A 247 -16.45 13.74 -6.88
C THR A 247 -16.19 12.24 -6.91
N SER A 248 -15.04 11.83 -6.42
CA SER A 248 -14.68 10.44 -6.19
C SER A 248 -14.07 10.25 -4.80
N GLY A 249 -13.70 9.04 -4.43
CA GLY A 249 -13.15 8.80 -3.11
C GLY A 249 -12.35 7.50 -3.01
N VAL A 250 -11.65 7.42 -1.90
CA VAL A 250 -10.88 6.25 -1.49
C VAL A 250 -11.25 5.90 -0.06
N THR A 251 -11.79 4.69 0.15
CA THR A 251 -12.02 4.15 1.49
C THR A 251 -10.95 3.15 1.84
N ILE A 252 -10.32 3.32 3.00
CA ILE A 252 -9.36 2.38 3.57
C ILE A 252 -10.03 1.69 4.76
N ILE A 253 -10.09 0.35 4.72
CA ILE A 253 -10.75 -0.46 5.75
C ILE A 253 -9.72 -1.38 6.38
N THR A 254 -9.57 -1.36 7.71
CA THR A 254 -8.69 -2.26 8.43
C THR A 254 -9.46 -3.50 8.91
N HIS A 255 -8.77 -4.66 8.92
CA HIS A 255 -9.38 -5.94 9.28
C HIS A 255 -9.35 -6.14 10.80
N PRO A 256 -10.41 -6.71 11.43
CA PRO A 256 -10.44 -6.90 12.88
C PRO A 256 -9.35 -7.83 13.43
N ASP A 257 -8.76 -8.69 12.61
CA ASP A 257 -7.65 -9.55 13.02
C ASP A 257 -6.28 -8.85 12.96
N ASN A 258 -6.22 -7.58 12.51
CA ASN A 258 -4.98 -6.81 12.55
C ASN A 258 -4.54 -6.59 14.00
N PRO A 259 -3.26 -6.72 14.32
CA PRO A 259 -2.78 -6.34 15.63
C PRO A 259 -2.93 -4.84 15.85
N GLY A 260 -3.48 -4.47 17.00
CA GLY A 260 -3.79 -3.08 17.36
C GLY A 260 -5.13 -2.55 16.86
N TYR A 261 -5.93 -3.41 16.21
CA TYR A 261 -7.25 -3.03 15.69
C TYR A 261 -8.23 -2.51 16.77
N PRO A 262 -8.97 -1.42 16.49
CA PRO A 262 -8.81 -0.54 15.34
C PRO A 262 -7.60 0.39 15.54
N GLU A 263 -6.67 0.36 14.58
CA GLU A 263 -5.48 1.19 14.61
C GLU A 263 -5.85 2.68 14.58
N PRO A 264 -5.07 3.55 15.23
CA PRO A 264 -5.21 4.97 15.03
C PRO A 264 -4.71 5.38 13.64
N TRP A 265 -5.19 6.53 13.16
CA TRP A 265 -4.94 7.00 11.81
C TRP A 265 -4.11 8.27 11.80
N ILE A 266 -3.05 8.31 11.02
CA ILE A 266 -2.44 9.55 10.61
C ILE A 266 -3.05 9.97 9.29
N LEU A 267 -3.77 11.09 9.32
CA LEU A 267 -4.49 11.65 8.18
C LEU A 267 -3.89 12.99 7.79
N ARG A 268 -3.83 13.27 6.48
CA ARG A 268 -3.26 14.51 5.96
C ARG A 268 -4.13 15.07 4.82
N LYS A 269 -4.45 16.34 4.89
CA LYS A 269 -5.23 17.03 3.84
C LYS A 269 -4.43 17.25 2.57
N SER A 270 -3.09 17.31 2.65
CA SER A 270 -2.21 17.51 1.50
C SER A 270 -0.79 17.02 1.79
N ARG A 271 0.01 16.81 0.74
CA ARG A 271 1.47 16.63 0.77
C ARG A 271 2.00 15.54 1.71
N SER A 272 1.25 14.49 1.95
CA SER A 272 1.70 13.35 2.76
C SER A 272 0.85 12.13 2.45
N MET A 273 0.99 11.05 3.25
CA MET A 273 0.20 9.85 3.07
C MET A 273 -0.91 9.75 4.13
N GLN A 274 -1.82 8.84 3.87
CA GLN A 274 -2.75 8.34 4.86
C GLN A 274 -2.15 7.07 5.46
N ASN A 275 -2.18 6.91 6.77
CA ASN A 275 -1.50 5.78 7.41
C ASN A 275 -2.39 5.13 8.47
N ALA A 276 -2.73 3.86 8.28
CA ALA A 276 -3.22 2.99 9.34
C ALA A 276 -2.02 2.61 10.20
N MET A 277 -1.84 3.32 11.31
CA MET A 277 -0.62 3.34 12.10
C MET A 277 -0.46 2.06 12.93
N PHE A 278 0.62 1.31 12.70
CA PHE A 278 0.99 0.15 13.51
C PHE A 278 2.51 -0.04 13.51
N PRO A 279 3.14 -0.39 14.63
CA PRO A 279 2.61 -0.42 16.00
C PRO A 279 2.52 0.97 16.64
N GLY A 280 2.89 2.02 15.94
CA GLY A 280 3.06 3.35 16.49
C GLY A 280 4.50 3.58 16.91
N ARG A 281 4.71 4.49 17.87
CA ARG A 281 6.05 4.94 18.29
C ARG A 281 6.94 3.82 18.87
N HIS A 282 6.36 2.73 19.36
CA HIS A 282 7.09 1.64 20.04
C HIS A 282 6.73 0.29 19.47
#